data_915d8af20354138ce88f934529f1f1d3
#
_entry.id   915d8af20354138ce88f934529f1f1d3
#
_cell.length_a   1.000
_cell.length_b   1.000
_cell.length_c   1.000
_cell.angle_alpha   90.00
_cell.angle_beta   90.00
_cell.angle_gamma   90.00
#
_symmetry.space_group_name_H-M   'P 1'
#
loop_
_entity.id
_entity.type
_entity.pdbx_description
1 polymer ?
#
loop_
_entity_poly.entity_id
_entity_poly.type
_entity_poly.pdbx_seq_one_letter_code
_entity_poly.pdbx_strand_id
1 'polypeptide(L)'
;MTFTIKDVNNIETDDEVSPAEYYQSIQRAINAGMWSMQGSYGRAMMDAINDGKCLLGLKDARDYWGNTIPSRLHVKEGTKGSWDYVKEKSGKDWANQMAGVDITK
;
A
#
# COMPACT_ATOMS: atom_id res chain seq x y z
N MET A 1 2.23 12.88 -6.91
CA MET A 1 1.25 11.83 -7.13
C MET A 1 1.72 10.87 -8.22
N THR A 2 1.82 9.64 -7.92
CA THR A 2 2.50 8.71 -8.79
C THR A 2 1.69 7.50 -9.22
N PHE A 3 0.45 7.38 -8.73
CA PHE A 3 -0.40 6.29 -9.16
C PHE A 3 -0.82 6.54 -10.60
N THR A 4 -0.45 5.64 -11.49
CA THR A 4 -0.60 5.85 -12.93
C THR A 4 -1.38 4.73 -13.58
N ILE A 5 -1.64 4.87 -14.87
CA ILE A 5 -2.29 3.80 -15.65
C ILE A 5 -1.45 2.53 -15.63
N LYS A 6 -0.12 2.68 -15.62
CA LYS A 6 0.73 1.51 -15.51
C LYS A 6 0.47 0.76 -14.21
N ASP A 7 0.26 1.49 -13.12
CA ASP A 7 -0.04 0.86 -11.85
C ASP A 7 -1.38 0.15 -11.88
N VAL A 8 -2.38 0.76 -12.53
CA VAL A 8 -3.67 0.10 -12.70
C VAL A 8 -3.49 -1.23 -13.44
N ASN A 9 -2.72 -1.20 -14.52
CA ASN A 9 -2.47 -2.42 -15.29
C ASN A 9 -1.74 -3.47 -14.46
N ASN A 10 -0.76 -3.05 -13.67
CA ASN A 10 -0.02 -3.98 -12.82
C ASN A 10 -0.91 -4.66 -11.80
N ILE A 11 -1.87 -3.94 -11.28
CA ILE A 11 -2.79 -4.49 -10.29
C ILE A 11 -3.81 -5.41 -10.94
N GLU A 12 -4.31 -5.05 -12.11
CA GLU A 12 -5.40 -5.78 -12.75
C GLU A 12 -4.95 -6.94 -13.61
N THR A 13 -3.71 -6.90 -14.11
CA THR A 13 -3.22 -7.97 -14.98
C THR A 13 -1.90 -8.50 -14.44
N ASP A 14 -1.97 -9.15 -13.29
CA ASP A 14 -0.78 -9.52 -12.54
C ASP A 14 0.00 -10.69 -13.14
N ASP A 15 -0.47 -11.29 -14.23
CA ASP A 15 0.17 -12.46 -14.80
C ASP A 15 1.61 -12.22 -15.21
N GLU A 16 1.93 -11.01 -15.66
CA GLU A 16 3.25 -10.69 -16.17
C GLU A 16 4.01 -9.71 -15.32
N VAL A 17 3.57 -9.55 -14.08
CA VAL A 17 4.14 -8.55 -13.18
C VAL A 17 4.81 -9.29 -12.02
N SER A 18 6.04 -8.89 -11.69
CA SER A 18 6.71 -9.48 -10.54
C SER A 18 5.99 -9.09 -9.25
N PRO A 19 6.14 -9.88 -8.18
CA PRO A 19 5.56 -9.49 -6.90
C PRO A 19 5.98 -8.10 -6.45
N ALA A 20 7.24 -7.74 -6.66
CA ALA A 20 7.70 -6.42 -6.27
C ALA A 20 6.97 -5.31 -7.02
N GLU A 21 6.82 -5.47 -8.33
CA GLU A 21 6.11 -4.46 -9.12
C GLU A 21 4.64 -4.37 -8.73
N TYR A 22 4.02 -5.52 -8.51
CA TYR A 22 2.62 -5.56 -8.10
C TYR A 22 2.41 -4.80 -6.80
N TYR A 23 3.22 -5.11 -5.79
CA TYR A 23 3.03 -4.49 -4.48
C TYR A 23 3.48 -3.04 -4.45
N GLN A 24 4.44 -2.65 -5.30
CA GLN A 24 4.77 -1.24 -5.43
C GLN A 24 3.59 -0.45 -6.01
N SER A 25 2.89 -1.04 -6.97
CA SER A 25 1.70 -0.39 -7.52
C SER A 25 0.60 -0.30 -6.48
N ILE A 26 0.42 -1.35 -5.69
CA ILE A 26 -0.54 -1.31 -4.58
C ILE A 26 -0.14 -0.22 -3.58
N GLN A 27 1.15 -0.13 -3.27
CA GLN A 27 1.62 0.90 -2.33
C GLN A 27 1.35 2.30 -2.86
N ARG A 28 1.51 2.53 -4.18
CA ARG A 28 1.19 3.82 -4.76
C ARG A 28 -0.29 4.14 -4.64
N ALA A 29 -1.14 3.13 -4.83
CA ALA A 29 -2.57 3.30 -4.67
C ALA A 29 -2.92 3.68 -3.24
N ILE A 30 -2.30 3.01 -2.27
CA ILE A 30 -2.50 3.31 -0.86
C ILE A 30 -2.05 4.74 -0.57
N ASN A 31 -0.86 5.12 -1.04
CA ASN A 31 -0.32 6.45 -0.82
C ASN A 31 -1.21 7.53 -1.44
N ALA A 32 -1.85 7.22 -2.55
CA ALA A 32 -2.73 8.16 -3.24
C ALA A 32 -4.12 8.23 -2.62
N GLY A 33 -4.40 7.40 -1.61
CA GLY A 33 -5.68 7.43 -0.94
C GLY A 33 -6.82 6.87 -1.76
N MET A 34 -6.56 5.85 -2.57
CA MET A 34 -7.55 5.30 -3.50
C MET A 34 -8.56 4.37 -2.83
N TRP A 35 -8.80 4.57 -1.54
CA TRP A 35 -9.66 3.68 -0.77
C TRP A 35 -11.13 3.74 -1.16
N SER A 36 -11.55 4.83 -1.81
CA SER A 36 -12.94 4.98 -2.21
C SER A 36 -13.23 4.40 -3.59
N MET A 37 -12.24 3.79 -4.22
CA MET A 37 -12.47 3.14 -5.51
C MET A 37 -13.21 1.83 -5.31
N GLN A 38 -13.50 1.15 -6.43
CA GLN A 38 -14.28 -0.07 -6.39
C GLN A 38 -13.69 -1.09 -5.41
N GLY A 39 -14.56 -1.96 -4.92
CA GLY A 39 -14.21 -2.87 -3.86
C GLY A 39 -12.99 -3.73 -4.10
N SER A 40 -12.73 -4.08 -5.37
CA SER A 40 -11.56 -4.91 -5.67
C SER A 40 -10.25 -4.19 -5.33
N TYR A 41 -10.19 -2.88 -5.55
CA TYR A 41 -9.00 -2.11 -5.18
C TYR A 41 -8.84 -2.03 -3.68
N GLY A 42 -9.92 -1.71 -2.98
CA GLY A 42 -9.86 -1.63 -1.52
C GLY A 42 -9.46 -2.95 -0.90
N ARG A 43 -9.98 -4.04 -1.45
CA ARG A 43 -9.64 -5.36 -0.95
C ARG A 43 -8.19 -5.69 -1.18
N ALA A 44 -7.67 -5.39 -2.37
CA ALA A 44 -6.26 -5.66 -2.68
C ALA A 44 -5.33 -4.85 -1.78
N MET A 45 -5.67 -3.59 -1.55
CA MET A 45 -4.86 -2.75 -0.67
C MET A 45 -4.89 -3.25 0.78
N MET A 46 -6.06 -3.60 1.27
CA MET A 46 -6.17 -4.09 2.64
C MET A 46 -5.47 -5.43 2.80
N ASP A 47 -5.60 -6.32 1.82
CA ASP A 47 -4.92 -7.61 1.87
C ASP A 47 -3.41 -7.42 1.92
N ALA A 48 -2.88 -6.49 1.13
CA ALA A 48 -1.44 -6.22 1.13
C ALA A 48 -0.98 -5.70 2.49
N ILE A 49 -1.78 -4.87 3.13
CA ILE A 49 -1.45 -4.36 4.46
C ILE A 49 -1.51 -5.49 5.49
N ASN A 50 -2.57 -6.30 5.44
CA ASN A 50 -2.73 -7.41 6.38
C ASN A 50 -1.62 -8.45 6.24
N ASP A 51 -1.16 -8.66 5.03
CA ASP A 51 -0.11 -9.65 4.77
C ASP A 51 1.29 -9.11 5.03
N GLY A 52 1.42 -7.85 5.42
CA GLY A 52 2.71 -7.27 5.68
C GLY A 52 3.51 -6.97 4.44
N LYS A 53 2.85 -6.74 3.32
CA LYS A 53 3.52 -6.41 2.05
C LYS A 53 3.58 -4.91 1.80
N CYS A 54 2.64 -4.15 2.34
CA CYS A 54 2.60 -2.71 2.13
C CYS A 54 2.34 -2.00 3.45
N LEU A 55 2.77 -0.73 3.50
CA LEU A 55 2.49 0.13 4.63
C LEU A 55 1.24 0.93 4.35
N LEU A 56 0.67 1.52 5.40
CA LEU A 56 -0.37 2.52 5.24
C LEU A 56 0.21 3.73 4.50
N GLY A 57 -0.67 4.61 4.04
CA GLY A 57 -0.25 5.74 3.24
C GLY A 57 0.45 6.81 4.05
N LEU A 58 0.81 7.88 3.35
CA LEU A 58 1.53 9.00 3.96
C LEU A 58 0.60 9.99 4.65
N LYS A 59 -0.69 9.94 4.31
CA LYS A 59 -1.71 10.80 4.90
C LYS A 59 -2.92 9.95 5.27
N ASP A 60 -3.69 10.44 6.23
CA ASP A 60 -4.97 9.81 6.54
C ASP A 60 -5.88 9.86 5.32
N ALA A 61 -6.72 8.85 5.18
CA ALA A 61 -7.63 8.74 4.06
C ALA A 61 -8.98 8.24 4.55
N ARG A 62 -9.94 8.12 3.63
CA ARG A 62 -11.24 7.57 3.95
C ARG A 62 -11.60 6.50 2.94
N ASP A 63 -12.24 5.45 3.41
CA ASP A 63 -12.69 4.40 2.51
C ASP A 63 -14.05 4.76 1.91
N TYR A 64 -14.59 3.83 1.14
CA TYR A 64 -15.87 4.05 0.45
C TYR A 64 -17.00 4.37 1.43
N TRP A 65 -16.97 3.80 2.63
CA TRP A 65 -18.01 3.99 3.64
C TRP A 65 -17.73 5.15 4.58
N GLY A 66 -16.70 5.91 4.34
CA GLY A 66 -16.38 7.08 5.15
C GLY A 66 -15.58 6.78 6.39
N ASN A 67 -15.12 5.55 6.58
CA ASN A 67 -14.28 5.22 7.72
C ASN A 67 -12.88 5.79 7.50
N THR A 68 -12.27 6.26 8.58
CA THR A 68 -10.94 6.82 8.51
C THR A 68 -9.91 5.70 8.39
N ILE A 69 -9.03 5.85 7.39
CA ILE A 69 -7.87 4.97 7.23
C ILE A 69 -6.67 5.79 7.70
N PRO A 70 -6.05 5.42 8.82
CA PRO A 70 -4.94 6.23 9.33
C PRO A 70 -3.70 6.13 8.47
N SER A 71 -2.84 7.13 8.55
CA SER A 71 -1.55 7.09 7.88
C SER A 71 -0.61 6.19 8.66
N ARG A 72 0.52 5.83 8.03
CA ARG A 72 1.54 5.03 8.70
C ARG A 72 2.15 5.75 9.90
N LEU A 73 2.03 7.07 9.94
CA LEU A 73 2.57 7.85 11.03
C LEU A 73 1.65 7.89 12.24
N HIS A 74 0.40 7.52 12.07
CA HIS A 74 -0.60 7.58 13.13
C HIS A 74 -0.92 6.22 13.73
N VAL A 75 -0.43 5.14 13.14
CA VAL A 75 -0.66 3.82 13.72
C VAL A 75 0.45 3.51 14.69
N LYS A 76 0.11 2.68 15.66
CA LYS A 76 1.06 2.27 16.66
C LYS A 76 2.14 1.40 16.03
N GLU A 77 3.36 1.60 16.49
CA GLU A 77 4.50 0.81 16.04
C GLU A 77 4.19 -0.68 16.20
N GLY A 78 4.48 -1.46 15.17
CA GLY A 78 4.26 -2.89 15.22
C GLY A 78 2.87 -3.35 14.80
N THR A 79 1.94 -2.42 14.56
CA THR A 79 0.62 -2.80 14.08
C THR A 79 0.61 -2.87 12.56
N LYS A 80 -0.46 -3.47 12.01
CA LYS A 80 -0.60 -3.62 10.57
C LYS A 80 -0.45 -2.28 9.88
N GLY A 81 0.36 -2.25 8.84
CA GLY A 81 0.60 -1.04 8.07
C GLY A 81 1.76 -0.20 8.57
N SER A 82 2.36 -0.56 9.70
CA SER A 82 3.57 0.12 10.17
C SER A 82 4.79 -0.50 9.49
N TRP A 83 5.89 0.25 9.50
CA TRP A 83 7.15 -0.24 8.93
C TRP A 83 7.62 -1.50 9.65
N ASP A 84 7.50 -1.52 10.97
CA ASP A 84 7.95 -2.66 11.76
C ASP A 84 7.19 -3.93 11.42
N TYR A 85 5.89 -3.80 11.18
CA TYR A 85 5.08 -4.94 10.80
C TYR A 85 5.52 -5.52 9.46
N VAL A 86 5.76 -4.65 8.48
CA VAL A 86 6.20 -5.09 7.16
C VAL A 86 7.60 -5.70 7.25
N LYS A 87 8.48 -5.10 8.05
CA LYS A 87 9.82 -5.64 8.25
C LYS A 87 9.75 -7.07 8.80
N GLU A 88 8.88 -7.27 9.77
CA GLU A 88 8.76 -8.58 10.39
C GLU A 88 8.20 -9.62 9.43
N LYS A 89 7.23 -9.24 8.62
CA LYS A 89 6.54 -10.17 7.73
C LYS A 89 7.28 -10.40 6.42
N SER A 90 7.95 -9.39 5.90
CA SER A 90 8.53 -9.45 4.56
C SER A 90 10.02 -9.13 4.50
N GLY A 91 10.61 -8.70 5.60
CA GLY A 91 12.02 -8.40 5.65
C GLY A 91 12.33 -6.91 5.56
N LYS A 92 13.53 -6.57 6.03
CA LYS A 92 13.95 -5.17 6.11
C LYS A 92 14.06 -4.52 4.74
N ASP A 93 14.64 -5.24 3.78
CA ASP A 93 14.81 -4.69 2.44
C ASP A 93 13.47 -4.39 1.79
N TRP A 94 12.53 -5.31 1.94
CA TRP A 94 11.18 -5.10 1.39
C TRP A 94 10.50 -3.93 2.07
N ALA A 95 10.61 -3.83 3.39
CA ALA A 95 9.99 -2.73 4.14
C ALA A 95 10.57 -1.39 3.70
N ASN A 96 11.89 -1.32 3.51
CA ASN A 96 12.53 -0.09 3.06
C ASN A 96 12.10 0.26 1.63
N GLN A 97 11.95 -0.73 0.78
CA GLN A 97 11.53 -0.52 -0.60
C GLN A 97 10.12 0.08 -0.65
N MET A 98 9.21 -0.50 0.14
CA MET A 98 7.84 -0.01 0.17
C MET A 98 7.74 1.36 0.83
N ALA A 99 8.51 1.58 1.87
CA ALA A 99 8.52 2.87 2.54
C ALA A 99 9.05 3.97 1.64
N GLY A 100 9.89 3.62 0.67
CA GLY A 100 10.45 4.61 -0.26
C GLY A 100 9.55 4.97 -1.42
N VAL A 101 8.46 4.25 -1.61
CA VAL A 101 7.53 4.56 -2.70
C VAL A 101 6.94 5.94 -2.47
N ASP A 102 7.02 6.80 -3.48
CA ASP A 102 6.49 8.17 -3.47
C ASP A 102 7.25 9.14 -2.56
N ILE A 103 8.35 8.70 -1.96
CA ILE A 103 9.14 9.56 -1.07
C ILE A 103 10.36 10.11 -1.76
N THR A 104 10.90 9.39 -2.69
CA THR A 104 12.10 9.78 -3.38
C THR A 104 11.93 11.07 -4.16
N LYS A 105 12.96 11.82 -4.23
CA LYS A 105 12.94 13.02 -5.03
C LYS A 105 13.63 12.81 -6.32
#